data_c53f34d2041fdd70798023a71dcaa342
#
_entry.id   c53f34d2041fdd70798023a71dcaa342
#
_cell.length_a   1.000
_cell.length_b   1.000
_cell.length_c   1.000
_cell.angle_alpha   90.00
_cell.angle_beta   90.00
_cell.angle_gamma   90.00
#
_symmetry.space_group_name_H-M   'P 1'
#
loop_
_entity.id
_entity.type
_entity.pdbx_description
1 polymer ?
#
loop_
_entity_poly.entity_id
_entity_poly.type
_entity_poly.pdbx_seq_one_letter_code
_entity_poly.pdbx_strand_id
1 'polypeptide(L)'
;SLFNHVGLNAGVGTEGINIGVAAPLSNFFEVEAGVSILPSILKIDTEVDLAVDESVNIQGQQVSIPNEMDVKADFSRTAVNVKANVYPFGGNSKFFVSGGFSFGGAKIAKLSGHSDELQNLINQYPAYKQTILDHVSVNLDDYNIKLDENCDVHGDIRCNNFRPYLGLGFGRLVPKNRLGFRWELGCQFMGSLKVYQNGEEVDVKQALNDSMGKDADDIS
;
A
#
# COMPACT_ATOMS: atom_id res chain seq x y z
N SER A 1 36.75 6.26 -20.70
CA SER A 1 35.61 7.07 -21.11
C SER A 1 34.40 6.74 -20.24
N LEU A 2 33.72 7.76 -19.80
CA LEU A 2 32.45 7.72 -19.12
C LEU A 2 31.43 7.05 -20.06
N PHE A 3 30.67 6.08 -19.58
CA PHE A 3 29.59 5.38 -20.33
C PHE A 3 30.07 4.37 -21.41
N ASN A 4 31.22 3.77 -21.27
CA ASN A 4 31.63 2.70 -22.19
C ASN A 4 30.77 1.44 -22.12
N HIS A 5 30.06 1.27 -21.03
CA HIS A 5 29.26 0.07 -20.80
C HIS A 5 27.92 0.46 -20.18
N VAL A 6 26.87 -0.15 -20.68
CA VAL A 6 25.55 -0.07 -20.08
C VAL A 6 25.15 -1.49 -19.68
N GLY A 7 24.77 -1.67 -18.42
CA GLY A 7 24.26 -2.93 -17.92
C GLY A 7 22.74 -2.91 -17.91
N LEU A 8 22.14 -4.01 -18.34
CA LEU A 8 20.73 -4.29 -18.09
C LEU A 8 20.64 -5.12 -16.82
N ASN A 9 19.72 -4.79 -15.94
CA ASN A 9 19.48 -5.54 -14.71
C ASN A 9 18.02 -5.92 -14.55
N ALA A 10 17.82 -7.05 -13.91
CA ALA A 10 16.52 -7.53 -13.49
C ALA A 10 16.66 -8.18 -12.12
N GLY A 11 15.68 -8.00 -11.27
CA GLY A 11 15.73 -8.55 -9.93
C GLY A 11 14.35 -8.66 -9.30
N VAL A 12 14.33 -9.23 -8.12
CA VAL A 12 13.13 -9.36 -7.29
C VAL A 12 13.42 -8.82 -5.89
N GLY A 13 12.42 -8.22 -5.30
CA GLY A 13 12.53 -7.65 -3.97
C GLY A 13 11.16 -7.36 -3.35
N THR A 14 11.15 -6.64 -2.25
CA THR A 14 9.93 -6.25 -1.55
C THR A 14 9.02 -5.33 -2.37
N GLU A 15 9.55 -4.66 -3.39
CA GLU A 15 8.79 -3.85 -4.34
C GLU A 15 8.34 -4.62 -5.59
N GLY A 16 8.54 -5.93 -5.62
CA GLY A 16 8.20 -6.81 -6.72
C GLY A 16 9.35 -7.05 -7.68
N ILE A 17 9.06 -6.98 -8.96
CA ILE A 17 10.04 -7.18 -10.03
C ILE A 17 10.67 -5.85 -10.40
N ASN A 18 12.00 -5.81 -10.41
CA ASN A 18 12.78 -4.63 -10.80
C ASN A 18 13.45 -4.87 -12.15
N ILE A 19 13.31 -3.92 -13.05
CA ILE A 19 13.97 -3.92 -14.35
C ILE A 19 14.62 -2.55 -14.52
N GLY A 20 15.88 -2.52 -14.93
CA GLY A 20 16.57 -1.26 -15.06
C GLY A 20 17.84 -1.31 -15.91
N VAL A 21 18.44 -0.16 -16.00
CA VAL A 21 19.71 0.08 -16.68
C VAL A 21 20.68 0.73 -15.71
N ALA A 22 21.95 0.43 -15.86
CA ALA A 22 23.00 1.02 -15.06
C ALA A 22 24.22 1.37 -15.92
N ALA A 23 24.91 2.41 -15.53
CA ALA A 23 26.14 2.85 -16.19
C ALA A 23 27.20 3.19 -15.14
N PRO A 24 28.44 2.72 -15.31
CA PRO A 24 29.54 3.10 -14.44
C PRO A 24 30.04 4.51 -14.83
N LEU A 25 30.14 5.38 -13.84
CA LEU A 25 30.77 6.69 -14.01
C LEU A 25 32.27 6.65 -13.74
N SER A 26 32.67 5.77 -12.83
CA SER A 26 34.07 5.49 -12.49
C SER A 26 34.16 4.12 -11.81
N ASN A 27 35.37 3.74 -11.36
CA ASN A 27 35.55 2.54 -10.54
C ASN A 27 34.82 2.60 -9.17
N PHE A 28 34.45 3.81 -8.74
CA PHE A 28 33.84 4.08 -7.43
C PHE A 28 32.37 4.43 -7.52
N PHE A 29 31.85 4.80 -8.68
CA PHE A 29 30.49 5.27 -8.87
C PHE A 29 29.78 4.56 -10.01
N GLU A 30 28.55 4.22 -9.76
CA GLU A 30 27.62 3.65 -10.72
C GLU A 30 26.25 4.31 -10.54
N VAL A 31 25.60 4.66 -11.63
CA VAL A 31 24.22 5.17 -11.60
C VAL A 31 23.28 4.16 -12.21
N GLU A 32 22.09 4.10 -11.67
CA GLU A 32 21.04 3.20 -12.16
C GLU A 32 19.68 3.91 -12.21
N ALA A 33 18.89 3.52 -13.20
CA ALA A 33 17.50 3.91 -13.32
C ALA A 33 16.66 2.70 -13.72
N GLY A 34 15.51 2.56 -13.15
CA GLY A 34 14.66 1.41 -13.42
C GLY A 34 13.22 1.58 -12.96
N VAL A 35 12.48 0.53 -13.14
CA VAL A 35 11.06 0.43 -12.80
C VAL A 35 10.86 -0.78 -11.90
N SER A 36 10.13 -0.58 -10.82
CA SER A 36 9.67 -1.65 -9.91
C SER A 36 8.19 -1.89 -10.14
N ILE A 37 7.81 -3.14 -10.36
CA ILE A 37 6.43 -3.54 -10.60
C ILE A 37 6.07 -4.61 -9.58
N LEU A 38 5.09 -4.31 -8.74
CA LEU A 38 4.45 -5.27 -7.86
C LEU A 38 3.15 -5.72 -8.54
N PRO A 39 3.09 -6.97 -9.02
CA PRO A 39 1.93 -7.42 -9.80
C PRO A 39 0.70 -7.66 -8.92
N SER A 40 -0.48 -7.59 -9.54
CA SER A 40 -1.77 -7.78 -8.88
C SER A 40 -2.08 -9.21 -8.44
N ILE A 41 -1.19 -10.16 -8.70
CA ILE A 41 -1.32 -11.54 -8.22
C ILE A 41 -1.25 -11.67 -6.68
N LEU A 42 -0.73 -10.63 -6.01
CA LEU A 42 -0.69 -10.55 -4.55
C LEU A 42 -1.97 -9.91 -3.99
N LYS A 43 -3.13 -10.41 -4.42
CA LYS A 43 -4.42 -10.04 -3.85
C LYS A 43 -4.74 -10.95 -2.68
N ILE A 44 -5.23 -10.36 -1.61
CA ILE A 44 -5.70 -11.08 -0.43
C ILE A 44 -7.22 -10.93 -0.37
N ASP A 45 -7.92 -12.06 -0.37
CA ASP A 45 -9.36 -12.12 -0.12
C ASP A 45 -9.59 -12.59 1.32
N THR A 46 -10.38 -11.86 2.07
CA THR A 46 -10.73 -12.21 3.45
C THR A 46 -12.15 -11.80 3.76
N GLU A 47 -12.76 -12.49 4.71
CA GLU A 47 -14.03 -12.08 5.30
C GLU A 47 -13.77 -11.22 6.53
N VAL A 48 -14.54 -10.16 6.67
CA VAL A 48 -14.46 -9.23 7.79
C VAL A 48 -15.84 -9.09 8.42
N ASP A 49 -15.87 -9.09 9.74
CA ASP A 49 -17.11 -8.83 10.47
C ASP A 49 -17.46 -7.35 10.37
N LEU A 50 -18.74 -7.10 10.03
CA LEU A 50 -19.31 -5.77 10.08
C LEU A 50 -19.73 -5.43 11.51
N ALA A 51 -19.49 -4.21 11.94
CA ALA A 51 -20.13 -3.67 13.13
C ALA A 51 -21.57 -3.33 12.79
N VAL A 52 -22.50 -4.08 13.36
CA VAL A 52 -23.92 -3.91 13.16
C VAL A 52 -24.52 -3.46 14.48
N ASP A 53 -25.11 -2.26 14.49
CA ASP A 53 -26.03 -1.89 15.54
C ASP A 53 -27.27 -2.79 15.44
N GLU A 54 -27.82 -3.15 16.56
CA GLU A 54 -28.93 -4.10 16.74
C GLU A 54 -29.92 -4.26 15.55
N SER A 55 -30.75 -5.28 15.58
CA SER A 55 -31.74 -5.53 14.54
C SER A 55 -32.59 -4.29 14.22
N VAL A 56 -32.79 -4.00 12.95
CA VAL A 56 -33.63 -2.90 12.48
C VAL A 56 -35.13 -3.33 12.48
N ASN A 57 -35.99 -2.47 12.98
CA ASN A 57 -37.44 -2.72 12.91
C ASN A 57 -37.98 -2.28 11.54
N ILE A 58 -38.36 -3.23 10.72
CA ILE A 58 -38.98 -3.00 9.40
C ILE A 58 -40.38 -3.52 9.43
N GLN A 59 -41.38 -2.63 9.22
CA GLN A 59 -42.79 -2.97 9.18
C GLN A 59 -43.32 -3.71 10.45
N GLY A 60 -42.77 -3.38 11.62
CA GLY A 60 -43.12 -4.02 12.88
C GLY A 60 -42.42 -5.34 13.16
N GLN A 61 -41.50 -5.78 12.29
CA GLN A 61 -40.66 -6.95 12.48
C GLN A 61 -39.21 -6.58 12.69
N GLN A 62 -38.58 -7.25 13.64
CA GLN A 62 -37.12 -7.13 13.80
C GLN A 62 -36.42 -7.97 12.74
N VAL A 63 -35.66 -7.31 11.89
CA VAL A 63 -34.85 -7.94 10.84
C VAL A 63 -33.40 -7.95 11.24
N SER A 64 -32.77 -9.14 11.25
CA SER A 64 -31.35 -9.28 11.48
C SER A 64 -30.56 -8.73 10.29
N ILE A 65 -29.59 -7.89 10.57
CA ILE A 65 -28.69 -7.34 9.55
C ILE A 65 -27.49 -8.29 9.40
N PRO A 66 -27.12 -8.70 8.16
CA PRO A 66 -25.92 -9.49 7.92
C PRO A 66 -24.68 -8.78 8.43
N ASN A 67 -23.76 -9.51 9.07
CA ASN A 67 -22.57 -8.99 9.70
C ASN A 67 -21.26 -9.40 9.02
N GLU A 68 -21.32 -10.01 7.86
CA GLU A 68 -20.15 -10.46 7.11
C GLU A 68 -19.97 -9.68 5.81
N MET A 69 -18.72 -9.42 5.47
CA MET A 69 -18.32 -8.73 4.25
C MET A 69 -17.08 -9.37 3.67
N ASP A 70 -17.05 -9.56 2.35
CA ASP A 70 -15.85 -9.94 1.62
C ASP A 70 -14.99 -8.71 1.35
N VAL A 71 -13.72 -8.75 1.77
CA VAL A 71 -12.75 -7.70 1.56
C VAL A 71 -11.59 -8.20 0.72
N LYS A 72 -11.25 -7.44 -0.31
CA LYS A 72 -10.11 -7.67 -1.17
C LYS A 72 -9.06 -6.58 -0.96
N ALA A 73 -7.82 -7.00 -0.77
CA ALA A 73 -6.66 -6.12 -0.70
C ALA A 73 -5.79 -6.33 -1.93
N ASP A 74 -5.49 -5.26 -2.64
CA ASP A 74 -4.63 -5.24 -3.81
C ASP A 74 -3.40 -4.38 -3.52
N PHE A 75 -2.20 -4.98 -3.57
CA PHE A 75 -0.93 -4.33 -3.32
C PHE A 75 -0.17 -3.99 -4.61
N SER A 76 -0.81 -4.14 -5.77
CA SER A 76 -0.17 -3.85 -7.06
C SER A 76 0.22 -2.38 -7.17
N ARG A 77 1.44 -2.14 -7.64
CA ARG A 77 1.95 -0.78 -7.89
C ARG A 77 3.14 -0.79 -8.83
N THR A 78 3.41 0.35 -9.43
CA THR A 78 4.57 0.59 -10.28
C THR A 78 5.27 1.87 -9.84
N ALA A 79 6.58 1.80 -9.66
CA ALA A 79 7.40 2.94 -9.27
C ALA A 79 8.63 3.06 -10.15
N VAL A 80 9.10 4.28 -10.33
CA VAL A 80 10.38 4.57 -11.00
C VAL A 80 11.45 4.78 -9.93
N ASN A 81 12.63 4.18 -10.13
CA ASN A 81 13.75 4.28 -9.21
C ASN A 81 14.94 4.90 -9.91
N VAL A 82 15.64 5.81 -9.22
CA VAL A 82 16.92 6.38 -9.65
C VAL A 82 17.85 6.30 -8.45
N LYS A 83 19.02 5.70 -8.65
CA LYS A 83 20.01 5.48 -7.57
C LYS A 83 21.42 5.73 -8.07
N ALA A 84 22.28 6.13 -7.13
CA ALA A 84 23.72 6.14 -7.30
C ALA A 84 24.35 5.17 -6.31
N ASN A 85 25.23 4.31 -6.79
CA ASN A 85 25.96 3.34 -5.99
C ASN A 85 27.41 3.78 -5.85
N VAL A 86 27.88 3.80 -4.63
CA VAL A 86 29.27 4.16 -4.29
C VAL A 86 29.97 2.92 -3.80
N TYR A 87 31.13 2.63 -4.42
CA TYR A 87 32.01 1.53 -4.04
C TYR A 87 33.22 2.09 -3.30
N PRO A 88 33.15 2.26 -1.97
CA PRO A 88 34.18 3.00 -1.23
C PRO A 88 35.55 2.31 -1.20
N PHE A 89 35.61 1.00 -1.46
CA PHE A 89 36.83 0.21 -1.48
C PHE A 89 37.39 -0.02 -2.88
N GLY A 90 36.78 0.61 -3.88
CA GLY A 90 37.32 0.67 -5.25
C GLY A 90 37.03 -0.52 -6.14
N GLY A 91 37.77 -0.59 -7.25
CA GLY A 91 37.41 -1.37 -8.43
C GLY A 91 37.32 -2.89 -8.29
N ASN A 92 37.92 -3.48 -7.27
CA ASN A 92 37.87 -4.93 -7.01
C ASN A 92 36.86 -5.29 -5.92
N SER A 93 36.36 -4.32 -5.18
CA SER A 93 35.35 -4.54 -4.16
C SER A 93 33.95 -4.59 -4.78
N LYS A 94 33.13 -5.47 -4.25
CA LYS A 94 31.71 -5.58 -4.59
C LYS A 94 30.81 -4.87 -3.59
N PHE A 95 31.36 -4.44 -2.45
CA PHE A 95 30.60 -3.70 -1.45
C PHE A 95 30.25 -2.31 -1.97
N PHE A 96 28.99 -1.93 -1.81
CA PHE A 96 28.52 -0.60 -2.18
C PHE A 96 27.54 -0.02 -1.16
N VAL A 97 27.45 1.30 -1.17
CA VAL A 97 26.42 2.08 -0.51
C VAL A 97 25.59 2.75 -1.62
N SER A 98 24.28 2.68 -1.49
CA SER A 98 23.35 3.21 -2.47
C SER A 98 22.54 4.36 -1.89
N GLY A 99 22.37 5.41 -2.66
CA GLY A 99 21.48 6.51 -2.35
C GLY A 99 20.69 6.92 -3.59
N GLY A 100 19.47 7.32 -3.39
CA GLY A 100 18.62 7.72 -4.50
C GLY A 100 17.19 7.98 -4.08
N PHE A 101 16.27 7.76 -4.99
CA PHE A 101 14.85 7.96 -4.73
C PHE A 101 13.98 7.04 -5.59
N SER A 102 12.76 6.85 -5.14
CA SER A 102 11.66 6.26 -5.92
C SER A 102 10.55 7.28 -6.10
N PHE A 103 9.88 7.23 -7.23
CA PHE A 103 8.77 8.09 -7.58
C PHE A 103 7.61 7.29 -8.17
N GLY A 104 6.37 7.66 -7.81
CA GLY A 104 5.18 6.95 -8.23
C GLY A 104 4.85 5.75 -7.35
N GLY A 105 3.79 5.03 -7.66
CA GLY A 105 3.33 3.90 -6.87
C GLY A 105 2.99 4.25 -5.42
N ALA A 106 2.39 5.43 -5.21
CA ALA A 106 2.08 5.97 -3.88
C ALA A 106 0.96 5.19 -3.17
N LYS A 107 0.08 4.54 -3.90
CA LYS A 107 -0.97 3.68 -3.34
C LYS A 107 -0.38 2.32 -3.00
N ILE A 108 0.01 2.12 -1.75
CA ILE A 108 0.65 0.87 -1.30
C ILE A 108 -0.34 -0.26 -1.08
N ALA A 109 -1.59 0.05 -0.79
CA ALA A 109 -2.68 -0.92 -0.65
C ALA A 109 -3.98 -0.30 -1.15
N LYS A 110 -4.76 -1.08 -1.90
CA LYS A 110 -6.11 -0.73 -2.35
C LYS A 110 -7.06 -1.75 -1.75
N LEU A 111 -8.03 -1.27 -0.98
CA LEU A 111 -9.00 -2.09 -0.27
C LEU A 111 -10.37 -1.92 -0.91
N SER A 112 -11.04 -3.02 -1.20
CA SER A 112 -12.42 -3.03 -1.65
C SER A 112 -13.20 -4.09 -0.89
N GLY A 113 -14.42 -3.75 -0.49
CA GLY A 113 -15.30 -4.67 0.22
C GLY A 113 -16.72 -4.57 -0.30
N HIS A 114 -17.44 -5.70 -0.28
CA HIS A 114 -18.84 -5.80 -0.68
C HIS A 114 -19.54 -6.84 0.15
N SER A 115 -20.79 -6.58 0.49
CA SER A 115 -21.66 -7.54 1.16
C SER A 115 -22.86 -7.88 0.28
N ASP A 116 -22.85 -9.08 -0.30
CA ASP A 116 -23.97 -9.58 -1.09
C ASP A 116 -25.23 -9.80 -0.25
N GLU A 117 -25.07 -10.27 0.98
CA GLU A 117 -26.17 -10.51 1.90
C GLU A 117 -26.87 -9.21 2.29
N LEU A 118 -26.10 -8.15 2.56
CA LEU A 118 -26.64 -6.83 2.86
C LEU A 118 -27.35 -6.23 1.63
N GLN A 119 -26.77 -6.40 0.45
CA GLN A 119 -27.40 -5.94 -0.80
C GLN A 119 -28.73 -6.68 -1.06
N ASN A 120 -28.78 -7.97 -0.83
CA ASN A 120 -30.02 -8.75 -0.95
C ASN A 120 -31.08 -8.27 0.04
N LEU A 121 -30.71 -7.97 1.27
CA LEU A 121 -31.60 -7.41 2.27
C LEU A 121 -32.17 -6.05 1.84
N ILE A 122 -31.34 -5.17 1.31
CA ILE A 122 -31.77 -3.87 0.80
C ILE A 122 -32.68 -4.03 -0.41
N ASN A 123 -32.41 -4.96 -1.31
CA ASN A 123 -33.28 -5.26 -2.46
C ASN A 123 -34.65 -5.80 -2.03
N GLN A 124 -34.71 -6.51 -0.91
CA GLN A 124 -35.95 -6.99 -0.34
C GLN A 124 -36.78 -5.86 0.31
N TYR A 125 -36.12 -4.86 0.88
CA TYR A 125 -36.75 -3.72 1.55
C TYR A 125 -36.20 -2.37 1.01
N PRO A 126 -36.44 -2.03 -0.26
CA PRO A 126 -35.84 -0.86 -0.88
C PRO A 126 -36.23 0.49 -0.24
N ALA A 127 -37.40 0.57 0.39
CA ALA A 127 -37.85 1.77 1.09
C ALA A 127 -37.06 2.05 2.37
N TYR A 128 -36.38 1.05 2.92
CA TYR A 128 -35.59 1.15 4.15
C TYR A 128 -34.07 1.12 3.91
N LYS A 129 -33.66 1.28 2.66
CA LYS A 129 -32.24 1.24 2.26
C LYS A 129 -31.36 2.14 3.12
N GLN A 130 -31.70 3.40 3.26
CA GLN A 130 -30.92 4.35 4.05
C GLN A 130 -30.91 3.98 5.54
N THR A 131 -32.01 3.54 6.08
CA THR A 131 -32.12 3.10 7.47
C THR A 131 -31.21 1.90 7.74
N ILE A 132 -31.16 0.93 6.84
CA ILE A 132 -30.28 -0.24 6.95
C ILE A 132 -28.82 0.18 6.86
N LEU A 133 -28.44 1.02 5.90
CA LEU A 133 -27.06 1.49 5.71
C LEU A 133 -26.54 2.32 6.88
N ASP A 134 -27.41 3.10 7.54
CA ASP A 134 -27.05 3.89 8.71
C ASP A 134 -26.69 3.06 9.94
N HIS A 135 -27.15 1.80 10.00
CA HIS A 135 -26.87 0.86 11.10
C HIS A 135 -25.69 -0.06 10.85
N VAL A 136 -25.02 0.05 9.70
CA VAL A 136 -23.91 -0.82 9.30
C VAL A 136 -22.64 -0.01 9.08
N SER A 137 -21.55 -0.45 9.69
CA SER A 137 -20.24 0.14 9.49
C SER A 137 -19.14 -0.92 9.52
N VAL A 138 -18.00 -0.63 8.93
CA VAL A 138 -16.79 -1.43 9.06
C VAL A 138 -15.94 -0.86 10.18
N ASN A 139 -15.68 -1.67 11.20
CA ASN A 139 -14.72 -1.31 12.25
C ASN A 139 -13.30 -1.68 11.81
N LEU A 140 -12.46 -0.67 11.68
CA LEU A 140 -11.02 -0.81 11.54
C LEU A 140 -10.40 -0.15 12.78
N ASP A 141 -10.25 -0.91 13.84
CA ASP A 141 -9.82 -0.43 15.16
C ASP A 141 -10.67 0.76 15.63
N ASP A 142 -10.17 1.97 15.52
CA ASP A 142 -10.87 3.19 15.97
C ASP A 142 -11.70 3.88 14.86
N TYR A 143 -11.81 3.26 13.68
CA TYR A 143 -12.55 3.81 12.54
C TYR A 143 -13.83 3.08 12.25
N ASN A 144 -14.93 3.83 12.17
CA ASN A 144 -16.19 3.38 11.59
C ASN A 144 -16.30 3.88 10.16
N ILE A 145 -16.18 2.98 9.21
CA ILE A 145 -16.35 3.26 7.80
C ILE A 145 -17.74 2.82 7.38
N LYS A 146 -18.55 3.74 6.87
CA LYS A 146 -19.88 3.41 6.35
C LYS A 146 -19.78 2.92 4.92
N LEU A 147 -20.64 1.93 4.58
CA LEU A 147 -20.81 1.45 3.21
C LEU A 147 -21.52 2.49 2.35
N ASP A 148 -21.24 2.46 1.04
CA ASP A 148 -21.96 3.27 0.07
C ASP A 148 -23.33 2.68 -0.29
N GLU A 149 -24.05 3.32 -1.22
CA GLU A 149 -25.39 2.90 -1.65
C GLU A 149 -25.43 1.51 -2.30
N ASN A 150 -24.29 1.01 -2.79
CA ASN A 150 -24.15 -0.31 -3.40
C ASN A 150 -23.64 -1.37 -2.42
N CYS A 151 -23.58 -1.07 -1.13
CA CYS A 151 -22.99 -1.93 -0.09
C CYS A 151 -21.51 -2.19 -0.31
N ASP A 152 -20.82 -1.25 -0.93
CA ASP A 152 -19.38 -1.31 -1.20
C ASP A 152 -18.61 -0.39 -0.27
N VAL A 153 -17.39 -0.82 0.04
CA VAL A 153 -16.36 0.01 0.70
C VAL A 153 -15.14 0.03 -0.19
N HIS A 154 -14.65 1.23 -0.49
CA HIS A 154 -13.41 1.45 -1.21
C HIS A 154 -12.48 2.33 -0.40
N GLY A 155 -11.26 1.87 -0.21
CA GLY A 155 -10.23 2.62 0.47
C GLY A 155 -8.86 2.33 -0.09
N ASP A 156 -7.93 3.23 0.16
CA ASP A 156 -6.53 3.02 -0.17
C ASP A 156 -5.62 3.64 0.88
N ILE A 157 -4.45 3.05 1.02
CA ILE A 157 -3.38 3.55 1.88
C ILE A 157 -2.30 4.11 0.97
N ARG A 158 -1.94 5.37 1.19
CA ARG A 158 -0.96 6.10 0.38
C ARG A 158 0.25 6.52 1.21
N CYS A 159 1.41 6.47 0.57
CA CYS A 159 2.64 7.11 1.04
C CYS A 159 2.98 8.31 0.16
N ASN A 160 4.12 8.96 0.40
CA ASN A 160 4.59 10.02 -0.48
C ASN A 160 4.93 9.47 -1.87
N ASN A 161 4.66 10.26 -2.90
CA ASN A 161 5.04 9.95 -4.28
C ASN A 161 6.55 9.93 -4.47
N PHE A 162 7.25 10.88 -3.87
CA PHE A 162 8.70 10.95 -3.87
C PHE A 162 9.22 10.34 -2.55
N ARG A 163 10.05 9.30 -2.67
CA ARG A 163 10.58 8.57 -1.53
C ARG A 163 12.09 8.45 -1.63
N PRO A 164 12.84 9.18 -0.80
CA PRO A 164 14.29 9.00 -0.69
C PRO A 164 14.63 7.57 -0.29
N TYR A 165 15.77 7.09 -0.76
CA TYR A 165 16.25 5.75 -0.51
C TYR A 165 17.70 5.77 -0.06
N LEU A 166 18.05 4.89 0.87
CA LEU A 166 19.39 4.62 1.32
C LEU A 166 19.58 3.13 1.54
N GLY A 167 20.66 2.57 1.02
CA GLY A 167 20.93 1.15 1.12
C GLY A 167 22.40 0.80 1.05
N LEU A 168 22.66 -0.47 1.22
CA LEU A 168 23.98 -1.08 1.07
C LEU A 168 23.84 -2.50 0.54
N GLY A 169 24.89 -3.00 -0.08
CA GLY A 169 24.85 -4.34 -0.62
C GLY A 169 26.18 -4.81 -1.21
N PHE A 170 26.10 -5.92 -1.90
CA PHE A 170 27.23 -6.56 -2.59
C PHE A 170 26.87 -6.92 -4.02
N GLY A 171 27.79 -6.65 -4.92
CA GLY A 171 27.67 -6.91 -6.34
C GLY A 171 27.75 -5.64 -7.17
N ARG A 172 27.93 -5.79 -8.48
CA ARG A 172 27.94 -4.68 -9.43
C ARG A 172 26.84 -4.88 -10.47
N LEU A 173 26.08 -3.83 -10.79
CA LEU A 173 25.08 -3.87 -11.86
C LEU A 173 25.72 -3.89 -13.24
N VAL A 174 26.91 -3.33 -13.38
CA VAL A 174 27.72 -3.45 -14.59
C VAL A 174 28.92 -4.33 -14.24
N PRO A 175 28.78 -5.66 -14.33
CA PRO A 175 29.84 -6.57 -13.96
C PRO A 175 30.96 -6.52 -15.01
N LYS A 176 32.18 -6.84 -14.57
CA LYS A 176 33.33 -7.01 -15.49
C LYS A 176 33.15 -8.18 -16.45
N ASN A 177 32.38 -9.18 -16.05
CA ASN A 177 31.97 -10.34 -16.82
C ASN A 177 30.56 -10.14 -17.37
N ARG A 178 30.12 -11.00 -18.30
CA ARG A 178 28.81 -10.90 -18.95
C ARG A 178 27.62 -11.04 -17.98
N LEU A 179 27.80 -11.78 -16.88
CA LEU A 179 26.78 -12.01 -15.88
C LEU A 179 27.32 -11.67 -14.50
N GLY A 180 26.51 -11.06 -13.68
CA GLY A 180 26.80 -10.75 -12.29
C GLY A 180 25.58 -10.95 -11.40
N PHE A 181 25.83 -11.26 -10.14
CA PHE A 181 24.82 -11.35 -9.10
C PHE A 181 25.01 -10.23 -8.10
N ARG A 182 23.90 -9.69 -7.62
CA ARG A 182 23.88 -8.60 -6.65
C ARG A 182 22.77 -8.80 -5.64
N TRP A 183 23.02 -8.45 -4.39
CA TRP A 183 22.00 -8.26 -3.39
C TRP A 183 22.15 -6.89 -2.70
N GLU A 184 21.03 -6.35 -2.27
CA GLU A 184 20.94 -5.03 -1.65
C GLU A 184 19.92 -5.04 -0.53
N LEU A 185 20.25 -4.35 0.57
CA LEU A 185 19.36 -4.10 1.69
C LEU A 185 19.31 -2.59 1.92
N GLY A 186 18.10 -2.04 1.98
CA GLY A 186 17.95 -0.61 2.17
C GLY A 186 16.60 -0.21 2.72
N CYS A 187 16.45 1.08 2.95
CA CYS A 187 15.24 1.70 3.46
C CYS A 187 14.74 2.78 2.51
N GLN A 188 13.45 2.76 2.25
CA GLN A 188 12.74 3.88 1.63
C GLN A 188 12.06 4.72 2.70
N PHE A 189 12.20 6.03 2.59
CA PHE A 189 11.52 6.98 3.46
C PHE A 189 10.17 7.35 2.83
N MET A 190 9.13 6.66 3.26
CA MET A 190 7.80 6.78 2.69
C MET A 190 7.03 8.02 3.13
N GLY A 191 7.51 8.72 4.16
CA GLY A 191 6.79 9.82 4.77
C GLY A 191 5.60 9.35 5.60
N SER A 192 4.65 10.22 5.78
CA SER A 192 3.42 9.90 6.51
C SER A 192 2.49 9.04 5.67
N LEU A 193 2.03 7.93 6.24
CA LEU A 193 0.98 7.13 5.62
C LEU A 193 -0.37 7.82 5.77
N LYS A 194 -1.14 7.86 4.69
CA LYS A 194 -2.47 8.44 4.65
C LYS A 194 -3.47 7.39 4.20
N VAL A 195 -4.63 7.40 4.83
CA VAL A 195 -5.75 6.54 4.49
C VAL A 195 -6.79 7.36 3.74
N TYR A 196 -7.24 6.85 2.61
CA TYR A 196 -8.28 7.45 1.79
C TYR A 196 -9.49 6.53 1.72
N GLN A 197 -10.67 7.09 1.82
CA GLN A 197 -11.93 6.40 1.60
C GLN A 197 -12.68 7.08 0.47
N ASN A 198 -13.02 6.34 -0.61
CA ASN A 198 -13.70 6.87 -1.80
C ASN A 198 -13.00 8.10 -2.41
N GLY A 199 -11.65 8.13 -2.35
CA GLY A 199 -10.84 9.24 -2.87
C GLY A 199 -10.71 10.44 -1.93
N GLU A 200 -11.33 10.42 -0.74
CA GLU A 200 -11.19 11.46 0.28
C GLU A 200 -10.29 11.01 1.42
N GLU A 201 -9.40 11.90 1.85
CA GLU A 201 -8.50 11.61 2.96
C GLU A 201 -9.26 11.48 4.28
N VAL A 202 -8.99 10.39 5.00
CA VAL A 202 -9.49 10.17 6.35
C VAL A 202 -8.45 10.68 7.35
N ASP A 203 -8.84 11.64 8.20
CA ASP A 203 -7.94 12.20 9.21
C ASP A 203 -7.77 11.24 10.39
N VAL A 204 -6.68 10.46 10.36
CA VAL A 204 -6.29 9.52 11.41
C VAL A 204 -6.05 10.23 12.74
N LYS A 205 -5.53 11.44 12.73
CA LYS A 205 -5.22 12.19 13.95
C LYS A 205 -6.47 12.66 14.68
N GLN A 206 -7.49 13.04 13.95
CA GLN A 206 -8.75 13.48 14.54
C GLN A 206 -9.49 12.33 15.20
N ALA A 207 -9.51 11.16 14.58
CA ALA A 207 -10.12 9.97 15.14
C ALA A 207 -9.38 9.45 16.39
N LEU A 208 -8.05 9.49 16.41
CA LEU A 208 -7.25 9.18 17.60
C LEU A 208 -7.51 10.16 18.74
N ASN A 209 -7.66 11.44 18.46
CA ASN A 209 -7.99 12.44 19.46
C ASN A 209 -9.41 12.27 20.02
N ASP A 210 -10.36 11.89 19.16
CA ASP A 210 -11.74 11.65 19.58
C ASP A 210 -11.86 10.37 20.43
N SER A 211 -11.06 9.33 20.15
CA SER A 211 -11.04 8.10 20.97
C SER A 211 -10.38 8.34 22.32
N MET A 212 -9.25 9.05 22.36
CA MET A 212 -8.59 9.38 23.63
C MET A 212 -9.40 10.38 24.49
N GLY A 213 -10.22 11.22 23.86
CA GLY A 213 -11.12 12.13 24.58
C GLY A 213 -12.30 11.41 25.25
N LYS A 214 -12.80 10.34 24.67
CA LYS A 214 -13.89 9.52 25.26
C LYS A 214 -13.42 8.72 26.48
N ASP A 215 -12.21 8.20 26.45
CA ASP A 215 -11.65 7.46 27.59
C ASP A 215 -11.33 8.37 28.80
N ALA A 216 -11.16 9.67 28.58
CA ALA A 216 -10.93 10.63 29.67
C ALA A 216 -12.22 11.05 30.38
N ASP A 217 -13.36 11.01 29.71
CA ASP A 217 -14.65 11.38 30.28
C ASP A 217 -15.31 10.23 31.09
N ASP A 218 -14.91 8.98 30.85
CA ASP A 218 -15.39 7.81 31.59
C ASP A 218 -14.65 7.56 32.93
N ILE A 219 -13.65 8.38 33.30
CA ILE A 219 -12.83 8.22 34.50
C ILE A 219 -13.08 9.35 35.56
N SER A 220 -14.06 10.22 35.32
CA SER A 220 -14.38 11.29 36.30
C SER A 220 -15.70 11.10 37.02
#